data_17dbfe6816295cd6d3e474231b691298
#
_entry.id   17dbfe6816295cd6d3e474231b691298
#
_cell.length_a   1.000
_cell.length_b   1.000
_cell.length_c   1.000
_cell.angle_alpha   90.00
_cell.angle_beta   90.00
_cell.angle_gamma   90.00
#
_symmetry.space_group_name_H-M   'P 1'
#
loop_
_entity.id
_entity.type
_entity.pdbx_description
1 polymer ?
#
loop_
_entity_poly.entity_id
_entity_poly.type
_entity_poly.pdbx_seq_one_letter_code
_entity_poly.pdbx_strand_id
1 'polypeptide(L)'
;VEVINVEGVEDQFTKVNHDEVKKVMQLIDLEIQKDSQCTIGIITPFKEQRDFIEKAIVKNFTQYQIDKHELVGRTVYQMQGDERDIIILSTCFDKDVHAGRLRYFQGTQDNEASRGVFNVAITRARKKQYIVTSVTLSFCLDIFCDHPIARACSR
;
A
#
# COMPACT_ATOMS: atom_id res chain seq x y z
N VAL A 1 8.59 -7.66 5.80
CA VAL A 1 8.18 -6.71 4.75
C VAL A 1 8.69 -7.18 3.42
N GLU A 2 7.87 -7.17 2.39
CA GLU A 2 8.24 -7.54 1.02
C GLU A 2 7.90 -6.38 0.08
N VAL A 3 8.90 -5.88 -0.66
CA VAL A 3 8.73 -4.81 -1.63
C VAL A 3 8.57 -5.40 -3.02
N ILE A 4 7.50 -5.04 -3.70
CA ILE A 4 7.16 -5.53 -5.04
C ILE A 4 7.13 -4.33 -5.99
N ASN A 5 8.06 -4.32 -6.93
CA ASN A 5 8.07 -3.33 -7.99
C ASN A 5 7.17 -3.77 -9.14
N VAL A 6 6.38 -2.85 -9.67
CA VAL A 6 5.57 -3.02 -10.88
C VAL A 6 5.88 -1.91 -11.87
N GLU A 7 5.84 -2.20 -13.15
CA GLU A 7 6.00 -1.19 -14.20
C GLU A 7 4.65 -0.54 -14.48
N GLY A 8 4.23 0.36 -13.60
CA GLY A 8 2.96 1.07 -13.71
C GLY A 8 3.14 2.57 -13.87
N VAL A 9 2.13 3.21 -14.41
CA VAL A 9 2.03 4.66 -14.55
C VAL A 9 0.71 5.11 -13.94
N GLU A 10 0.73 6.22 -13.20
CA GLU A 10 -0.50 6.84 -12.73
C GLU A 10 -1.25 7.46 -13.90
N ASP A 11 -2.51 7.09 -14.07
CA ASP A 11 -3.39 7.73 -15.04
C ASP A 11 -3.63 9.19 -14.66
N GLN A 12 -3.31 10.11 -15.56
CA GLN A 12 -3.36 11.55 -15.28
C GLN A 12 -4.78 12.08 -15.01
N PHE A 13 -5.81 11.41 -15.53
CA PHE A 13 -7.20 11.80 -15.36
C PHE A 13 -7.81 11.18 -14.11
N THR A 14 -7.65 9.88 -13.93
CA THR A 14 -8.25 9.12 -12.82
C THR A 14 -7.42 9.17 -11.54
N LYS A 15 -6.13 9.53 -11.63
CA LYS A 15 -5.17 9.49 -10.50
C LYS A 15 -5.01 8.10 -9.89
N VAL A 16 -5.13 7.07 -10.73
CA VAL A 16 -5.04 5.66 -10.34
C VAL A 16 -3.86 5.01 -11.06
N ASN A 17 -3.09 4.22 -10.34
CA ASN A 17 -2.10 3.30 -10.90
C ASN A 17 -2.71 1.91 -11.04
N HIS A 18 -3.20 1.60 -12.24
CA HIS A 18 -3.93 0.36 -12.51
C HIS A 18 -3.06 -0.89 -12.37
N ASP A 19 -1.77 -0.81 -12.67
CA ASP A 19 -0.84 -1.94 -12.56
C ASP A 19 -0.57 -2.29 -11.10
N GLU A 20 -0.46 -1.29 -10.22
CA GLU A 20 -0.41 -1.53 -8.78
C GLU A 20 -1.69 -2.20 -8.28
N VAL A 21 -2.87 -1.73 -8.70
CA VAL A 21 -4.15 -2.35 -8.29
C VAL A 21 -4.24 -3.80 -8.77
N LYS A 22 -3.85 -4.08 -10.01
CA LYS A 22 -3.79 -5.45 -10.53
C LYS A 22 -2.89 -6.34 -9.68
N LYS A 23 -1.72 -5.84 -9.29
CA LYS A 23 -0.79 -6.57 -8.41
C LYS A 23 -1.36 -6.79 -7.03
N VAL A 24 -2.04 -5.79 -6.46
CA VAL A 24 -2.75 -5.91 -5.18
C VAL A 24 -3.77 -7.04 -5.23
N MET A 25 -4.61 -7.13 -6.28
CA MET A 25 -5.60 -8.20 -6.42
C MET A 25 -4.93 -9.58 -6.50
N GLN A 26 -3.81 -9.71 -7.22
CA GLN A 26 -3.05 -10.96 -7.28
C GLN A 26 -2.48 -11.37 -5.91
N LEU A 27 -2.00 -10.42 -5.12
CA LEU A 27 -1.48 -10.70 -3.77
C LEU A 27 -2.58 -11.13 -2.81
N ILE A 28 -3.75 -10.51 -2.87
CA ILE A 28 -4.91 -10.92 -2.06
C ILE A 28 -5.27 -12.37 -2.39
N ASP A 29 -5.42 -12.70 -3.67
CA ASP A 29 -5.75 -14.07 -4.10
C ASP A 29 -4.70 -15.08 -3.62
N LEU A 30 -3.42 -14.76 -3.78
CA LEU A 30 -2.33 -15.60 -3.31
C LEU A 30 -2.36 -15.87 -1.80
N GLU A 31 -2.60 -14.84 -1.00
CA GLU A 31 -2.59 -14.97 0.45
C GLU A 31 -3.84 -15.69 0.99
N ILE A 32 -5.00 -15.48 0.37
CA ILE A 32 -6.23 -16.24 0.67
C ILE A 32 -6.04 -17.74 0.42
N GLN A 33 -5.32 -18.10 -0.64
CA GLN A 33 -5.02 -19.51 -0.95
C GLN A 33 -4.04 -20.15 0.04
N LYS A 34 -3.10 -19.36 0.59
CA LYS A 34 -2.11 -19.84 1.57
C LYS A 34 -2.67 -19.98 2.97
N ASP A 35 -3.42 -19.01 3.42
CA ASP A 35 -4.00 -18.94 4.77
C ASP A 35 -5.47 -18.55 4.70
N SER A 36 -6.34 -19.53 4.85
CA SER A 36 -7.80 -19.36 4.79
C SER A 36 -8.37 -18.57 5.99
N GLN A 37 -7.57 -18.19 6.96
CA GLN A 37 -8.00 -17.45 8.15
C GLN A 37 -7.39 -16.05 8.26
N CYS A 38 -6.50 -15.66 7.34
CA CYS A 38 -5.86 -14.33 7.40
C CYS A 38 -6.85 -13.20 7.13
N THR A 39 -6.65 -12.08 7.83
CA THR A 39 -7.31 -10.80 7.53
C THR A 39 -6.38 -9.92 6.72
N ILE A 40 -6.92 -9.22 5.70
CA ILE A 40 -6.11 -8.46 4.74
C ILE A 40 -6.65 -7.05 4.60
N GLY A 41 -5.79 -6.07 4.89
CA GLY A 41 -6.05 -4.66 4.66
C GLY A 41 -5.18 -4.10 3.55
N ILE A 42 -5.76 -3.26 2.72
CA ILE A 42 -5.04 -2.54 1.67
C ILE A 42 -4.99 -1.06 2.07
N ILE A 43 -3.79 -0.50 2.07
CA ILE A 43 -3.57 0.91 2.41
C ILE A 43 -3.03 1.63 1.19
N THR A 44 -3.54 2.82 0.95
CA THR A 44 -2.99 3.73 -0.04
C THR A 44 -3.09 5.17 0.47
N PRO A 45 -2.17 6.07 0.07
CA PRO A 45 -2.25 7.47 0.49
C PRO A 45 -3.37 8.26 -0.19
N PHE A 46 -3.85 7.79 -1.35
CA PHE A 46 -4.74 8.57 -2.21
C PHE A 46 -6.15 7.99 -2.25
N LYS A 47 -7.13 8.89 -2.14
CA LYS A 47 -8.55 8.53 -2.13
C LYS A 47 -8.98 7.86 -3.45
N GLU A 48 -8.53 8.38 -4.58
CA GLU A 48 -8.87 7.86 -5.90
C GLU A 48 -8.38 6.42 -6.07
N GLN A 49 -7.14 6.13 -5.65
CA GLN A 49 -6.57 4.79 -5.64
C GLN A 49 -7.35 3.86 -4.71
N ARG A 50 -7.71 4.33 -3.50
CA ARG A 50 -8.51 3.58 -2.55
C ARG A 50 -9.88 3.21 -3.12
N ASP A 51 -10.59 4.18 -3.71
CA ASP A 51 -11.92 3.95 -4.28
C ASP A 51 -11.89 2.95 -5.44
N PHE A 52 -10.81 2.98 -6.24
CA PHE A 52 -10.61 2.02 -7.30
C PHE A 52 -10.26 0.63 -6.76
N ILE A 53 -9.42 0.53 -5.74
CA ILE A 53 -9.10 -0.73 -5.04
C ILE A 53 -10.39 -1.37 -4.47
N GLU A 54 -11.25 -0.59 -3.81
CA GLU A 54 -12.51 -1.11 -3.26
C GLU A 54 -13.44 -1.66 -4.35
N LYS A 55 -13.57 -0.95 -5.47
CA LYS A 55 -14.33 -1.46 -6.64
C LYS A 55 -13.71 -2.74 -7.21
N ALA A 56 -12.39 -2.82 -7.26
CA ALA A 56 -11.69 -4.00 -7.73
C ALA A 56 -11.89 -5.20 -6.78
N ILE A 57 -11.90 -5.00 -5.47
CA ILE A 57 -12.20 -6.04 -4.49
C ILE A 57 -13.60 -6.62 -4.74
N VAL A 58 -14.62 -5.78 -4.82
CA VAL A 58 -16.02 -6.23 -5.07
C VAL A 58 -16.15 -6.95 -6.41
N LYS A 59 -15.36 -6.58 -7.41
CA LYS A 59 -15.38 -7.22 -8.74
C LYS A 59 -14.68 -8.58 -8.77
N ASN A 60 -13.60 -8.76 -8.01
CA ASN A 60 -12.74 -9.94 -8.11
C ASN A 60 -13.00 -10.99 -7.02
N PHE A 61 -13.62 -10.62 -5.91
CA PHE A 61 -13.86 -11.52 -4.78
C PHE A 61 -15.34 -11.63 -4.44
N THR A 62 -15.75 -12.81 -3.97
CA THR A 62 -17.12 -13.04 -3.50
C THR A 62 -17.36 -12.32 -2.16
N GLN A 63 -18.61 -12.01 -1.86
CA GLN A 63 -18.96 -11.42 -0.56
C GLN A 63 -18.49 -12.28 0.61
N TYR A 64 -18.59 -13.61 0.48
CA TYR A 64 -18.06 -14.52 1.49
C TYR A 64 -16.55 -14.36 1.73
N GLN A 65 -15.73 -14.21 0.66
CA GLN A 65 -14.30 -13.98 0.79
C GLN A 65 -14.01 -12.61 1.41
N ILE A 66 -14.75 -11.58 0.99
CA ILE A 66 -14.62 -10.23 1.53
C ILE A 66 -14.86 -10.22 3.04
N ASP A 67 -15.96 -10.83 3.48
CA ASP A 67 -16.34 -10.87 4.90
C ASP A 67 -15.36 -11.73 5.71
N LYS A 68 -15.03 -12.91 5.20
CA LYS A 68 -14.16 -13.86 5.89
C LYS A 68 -12.75 -13.34 6.12
N HIS A 69 -12.18 -12.66 5.12
CA HIS A 69 -10.83 -12.11 5.17
C HIS A 69 -10.80 -10.63 5.58
N GLU A 70 -11.95 -10.06 5.91
CA GLU A 70 -12.12 -8.64 6.23
C GLU A 70 -11.43 -7.73 5.21
N LEU A 71 -11.60 -8.05 3.90
CA LEU A 71 -10.96 -7.31 2.82
C LEU A 71 -11.46 -5.87 2.79
N VAL A 72 -10.55 -4.92 2.88
CA VAL A 72 -10.90 -3.51 2.90
C VAL A 72 -9.77 -2.66 2.31
N GLY A 73 -10.15 -1.69 1.48
CA GLY A 73 -9.26 -0.60 1.03
C GLY A 73 -9.44 0.62 1.93
N ARG A 74 -8.35 1.15 2.45
CA ARG A 74 -8.34 2.33 3.32
C ARG A 74 -7.29 3.33 2.88
N THR A 75 -7.56 4.61 3.13
CA THR A 75 -6.46 5.58 3.20
C THR A 75 -5.70 5.40 4.51
N VAL A 76 -4.47 5.90 4.55
CA VAL A 76 -3.63 5.80 5.75
C VAL A 76 -4.35 6.37 6.99
N TYR A 77 -5.07 7.47 6.83
CA TYR A 77 -5.83 8.09 7.93
C TYR A 77 -6.98 7.20 8.43
N GLN A 78 -7.66 6.51 7.53
CA GLN A 78 -8.77 5.61 7.87
C GLN A 78 -8.31 4.32 8.54
N MET A 79 -7.04 3.95 8.38
CA MET A 79 -6.44 2.76 8.99
C MET A 79 -5.91 3.03 10.41
N GLN A 80 -5.99 4.25 10.88
CA GLN A 80 -5.53 4.61 12.21
C GLN A 80 -6.32 3.86 13.29
N GLY A 81 -5.60 3.10 14.12
CA GLY A 81 -6.21 2.28 15.18
C GLY A 81 -6.71 0.90 14.73
N ASP A 82 -6.66 0.58 13.43
CA ASP A 82 -7.05 -0.72 12.88
C ASP A 82 -5.81 -1.55 12.51
N GLU A 83 -5.89 -2.86 12.63
CA GLU A 83 -4.80 -3.80 12.33
C GLU A 83 -5.32 -4.98 11.53
N ARG A 84 -4.47 -5.57 10.69
CA ARG A 84 -4.75 -6.80 9.93
C ARG A 84 -3.56 -7.75 10.01
N ASP A 85 -3.81 -9.03 9.73
CA ASP A 85 -2.72 -10.00 9.63
C ASP A 85 -1.77 -9.62 8.51
N ILE A 86 -2.32 -9.23 7.38
CA ILE A 86 -1.58 -8.83 6.18
C ILE A 86 -1.97 -7.41 5.80
N ILE A 87 -0.99 -6.56 5.55
CA ILE A 87 -1.18 -5.23 4.99
C ILE A 87 -0.49 -5.16 3.63
N ILE A 88 -1.21 -4.65 2.64
CA ILE A 88 -0.69 -4.36 1.31
C ILE A 88 -0.73 -2.83 1.12
N LEU A 89 0.43 -2.21 1.10
CA LEU A 89 0.56 -0.78 0.80
C LEU A 89 0.71 -0.60 -0.71
N SER A 90 -0.25 0.11 -1.35
CA SER A 90 -0.14 0.57 -2.73
C SER A 90 0.25 2.04 -2.73
N THR A 91 1.43 2.35 -3.23
CA THR A 91 1.99 3.71 -3.14
C THR A 91 1.37 4.66 -4.15
N CYS A 92 0.87 4.15 -5.28
CA CYS A 92 0.36 4.93 -6.41
C CYS A 92 1.40 5.92 -6.99
N PHE A 93 2.68 5.62 -6.85
CA PHE A 93 3.75 6.41 -7.45
C PHE A 93 4.17 5.80 -8.76
N ASP A 94 4.61 6.65 -9.71
CA ASP A 94 5.24 6.25 -10.94
C ASP A 94 6.59 6.98 -11.17
N LYS A 95 7.25 6.67 -12.27
CA LYS A 95 8.56 7.24 -12.63
C LYS A 95 8.53 8.76 -12.80
N ASP A 96 7.37 9.29 -13.16
CA ASP A 96 7.15 10.70 -13.45
C ASP A 96 6.54 11.43 -12.25
N VAL A 97 6.69 10.86 -11.07
CA VAL A 97 6.15 11.44 -9.83
C VAL A 97 6.54 12.91 -9.72
N HIS A 98 5.58 13.76 -9.88
CA HIS A 98 5.76 15.18 -9.61
C HIS A 98 6.24 15.35 -8.18
N ALA A 99 7.33 16.05 -8.00
CA ALA A 99 8.02 16.28 -6.72
C ALA A 99 7.08 16.67 -5.55
N GLY A 100 5.90 17.21 -5.84
CA GLY A 100 4.87 17.56 -4.86
C GLY A 100 4.21 16.36 -4.15
N ARG A 101 4.01 15.22 -4.84
CA ARG A 101 3.43 14.02 -4.22
C ARG A 101 4.43 13.28 -3.36
N LEU A 102 5.68 13.27 -3.78
CA LEU A 102 6.78 12.73 -2.98
C LEU A 102 7.00 13.51 -1.68
N ARG A 103 6.92 14.83 -1.73
CA ARG A 103 7.03 15.67 -0.53
C ARG A 103 5.97 15.33 0.52
N TYR A 104 4.81 14.84 0.10
CA TYR A 104 3.77 14.37 1.01
C TYR A 104 4.25 13.19 1.87
N PHE A 105 5.12 12.32 1.32
CA PHE A 105 5.67 11.17 2.04
C PHE A 105 7.02 11.47 2.72
N GLN A 106 7.87 12.27 2.10
CA GLN A 106 9.18 12.61 2.65
C GLN A 106 9.10 13.48 3.91
N GLY A 107 7.91 14.07 4.20
CA GLY A 107 7.75 15.02 5.28
C GLY A 107 8.84 16.08 5.16
N THR A 108 8.56 17.21 4.53
CA THR A 108 9.45 18.37 4.72
C THR A 108 9.63 18.57 6.22
N GLN A 109 10.80 19.01 6.64
CA GLN A 109 11.21 19.14 8.06
C GLN A 109 10.15 19.78 8.99
N ASP A 110 9.11 20.39 8.42
CA ASP A 110 8.06 21.12 9.12
C ASP A 110 6.74 20.34 9.28
N ASN A 111 6.66 19.05 8.88
CA ASN A 111 5.38 18.33 8.89
C ASN A 111 5.48 16.95 9.56
N GLU A 112 5.41 16.94 10.91
CA GLU A 112 5.29 15.69 11.71
C GLU A 112 4.12 14.81 11.26
N ALA A 113 3.07 15.40 10.70
CA ALA A 113 1.90 14.69 10.17
C ALA A 113 2.27 13.72 9.03
N SER A 114 3.18 14.08 8.13
CA SER A 114 3.58 13.22 6.99
C SER A 114 4.42 12.01 7.43
N ARG A 115 5.27 12.16 8.44
CA ARG A 115 5.99 11.04 9.05
C ARG A 115 5.03 10.07 9.76
N GLY A 116 4.00 10.60 10.40
CA GLY A 116 2.95 9.82 11.05
C GLY A 116 2.17 8.94 10.08
N VAL A 117 1.86 9.46 8.90
CA VAL A 117 1.11 8.74 7.84
C VAL A 117 1.83 7.47 7.43
N PHE A 118 3.12 7.55 7.17
CA PHE A 118 3.90 6.39 6.76
C PHE A 118 4.08 5.38 7.89
N ASN A 119 4.38 5.87 9.09
CA ASN A 119 4.50 5.02 10.28
C ASN A 119 3.22 4.23 10.55
N VAL A 120 2.06 4.84 10.36
CA VAL A 120 0.78 4.14 10.48
C VAL A 120 0.70 3.01 9.46
N ALA A 121 1.04 3.26 8.18
CA ALA A 121 0.95 2.24 7.14
C ALA A 121 1.81 1.01 7.43
N ILE A 122 3.03 1.20 7.95
CA ILE A 122 3.98 0.10 8.18
C ILE A 122 3.81 -0.62 9.51
N THR A 123 3.09 -0.06 10.47
CA THR A 123 2.89 -0.68 11.81
C THR A 123 1.57 -1.42 11.97
N ARG A 124 0.75 -1.52 10.92
CA ARG A 124 -0.60 -2.13 10.98
C ARG A 124 -0.65 -3.61 10.64
N ALA A 125 0.45 -4.19 10.18
CA ALA A 125 0.54 -5.61 9.85
C ALA A 125 0.97 -6.44 11.07
N ARG A 126 0.19 -7.46 11.43
CA ARG A 126 0.53 -8.38 12.51
C ARG A 126 1.49 -9.50 12.06
N LYS A 127 1.35 -9.97 10.81
CA LYS A 127 2.12 -11.10 10.29
C LYS A 127 2.98 -10.73 9.09
N LYS A 128 2.40 -10.03 8.10
CA LYS A 128 3.08 -9.78 6.83
C LYS A 128 2.70 -8.43 6.23
N GLN A 129 3.67 -7.80 5.61
CA GLN A 129 3.47 -6.56 4.87
C GLN A 129 4.06 -6.65 3.47
N TYR A 130 3.28 -6.19 2.50
CA TYR A 130 3.70 -5.94 1.13
C TYR A 130 3.71 -4.43 0.86
N ILE A 131 4.69 -4.00 0.09
CA ILE A 131 4.75 -2.65 -0.48
C ILE A 131 4.76 -2.79 -2.00
N VAL A 132 3.67 -2.41 -2.64
CA VAL A 132 3.53 -2.40 -4.10
C VAL A 132 3.81 -0.99 -4.58
N THR A 133 4.78 -0.86 -5.46
CA THR A 133 5.25 0.45 -5.93
C THR A 133 5.71 0.39 -7.38
N SER A 134 5.56 1.50 -8.11
CA SER A 134 6.02 1.65 -9.49
C SER A 134 7.29 2.49 -9.61
N VAL A 135 7.89 2.87 -8.51
CA VAL A 135 9.21 3.54 -8.46
C VAL A 135 10.32 2.54 -8.15
N THR A 136 11.54 2.86 -8.56
CA THR A 136 12.67 1.97 -8.36
C THR A 136 12.99 1.75 -6.87
N LEU A 137 13.52 0.58 -6.55
CA LEU A 137 13.84 0.20 -5.17
C LEU A 137 14.83 1.19 -4.51
N SER A 138 15.81 1.70 -5.26
CA SER A 138 16.74 2.72 -4.77
C SER A 138 16.03 3.98 -4.32
N PHE A 139 15.01 4.40 -5.06
CA PHE A 139 14.21 5.56 -4.73
C PHE A 139 13.31 5.31 -3.50
N CYS A 140 12.75 4.11 -3.37
CA CYS A 140 12.06 3.71 -2.16
C CYS A 140 13.00 3.69 -0.95
N LEU A 141 14.23 3.21 -1.10
CA LEU A 141 15.23 3.19 -0.03
C LEU A 141 15.59 4.60 0.44
N ASP A 142 15.71 5.57 -0.47
CA ASP A 142 15.99 6.97 -0.11
C ASP A 142 14.84 7.60 0.70
N ILE A 143 13.60 7.21 0.40
CA ILE A 143 12.42 7.64 1.18
C ILE A 143 12.38 6.95 2.55
N PHE A 144 12.86 5.71 2.63
CA PHE A 144 12.76 4.85 3.81
C PHE A 144 14.05 4.80 4.64
N CYS A 145 15.19 5.36 4.15
CA CYS A 145 16.50 5.24 4.78
C CYS A 145 16.58 5.71 6.23
N ASP A 146 15.76 6.64 6.64
CA ASP A 146 15.70 7.12 8.02
C ASP A 146 14.80 6.26 8.95
N HIS A 147 14.22 5.17 8.42
CA HIS A 147 13.31 4.32 9.19
C HIS A 147 13.97 3.00 9.62
N PRO A 148 13.73 2.50 10.85
CA PRO A 148 14.31 1.23 11.35
C PRO A 148 14.06 0.01 10.46
N ILE A 149 13.04 0.04 9.59
CA ILE A 149 12.68 -1.05 8.68
C ILE A 149 13.64 -1.13 7.47
N ALA A 150 14.24 -0.03 7.03
CA ALA A 150 15.26 -0.05 5.97
C ALA A 150 16.47 -0.92 6.37
N ARG A 151 16.76 -1.02 7.66
CA ARG A 151 17.82 -1.88 8.19
C ARG A 151 17.46 -3.38 8.16
N ALA A 152 16.19 -3.73 8.06
CA ALA A 152 15.73 -5.11 7.97
C ALA A 152 15.71 -5.67 6.52
N CYS A 153 15.65 -4.79 5.52
CA CYS A 153 15.67 -5.18 4.10
C CYS A 153 17.08 -5.33 3.51
N SER A 154 18.13 -4.94 4.25
CA SER A 154 19.54 -5.02 3.81
C SER A 154 20.29 -6.24 4.37
N ARG A 155 19.59 -7.24 4.89
CA ARG A 155 20.16 -8.51 5.33
C ARG A 155 19.59 -9.69 4.58
#